data_b2c8745aca069218ea3eccacd6967cbb
#
_entry.id   b2c8745aca069218ea3eccacd6967cbb
#
_cell.length_a   1.000
_cell.length_b   1.000
_cell.length_c   1.000
_cell.angle_alpha   90.00
_cell.angle_beta   90.00
_cell.angle_gamma   90.00
#
_symmetry.space_group_name_H-M   'P 1'
#
loop_
_entity.id
_entity.type
_entity.pdbx_description
1 polymer ?
#
loop_
_entity_poly.entity_id
_entity_poly.type
_entity_poly.pdbx_seq_one_letter_code
_entity_poly.pdbx_strand_id
1 'polypeptide(L)'
;MALAVALLAAWPAGATVLPYPAAFQARMIATNGTQLYVRVGGSGPAVVLLHGFADTGDMWEPLAVKLASDHTVIVPDLRGMGLSAHPDGGYTKKNQALDIAGVMDALKVDKADLVTHDIGNMVGYALAAQFPGRITKWVVIDAPIPGIGPWDEILKSPLLWHFNFRGPDMERLVKGRERIYLDRFYNELSADRTRIDEATRRHYAALYARPHAMHDAFEQFAAFPQDAVDDKALLAAGGKLAMPVLALGAEKSMGAQEADILRAAASNVTGGIVLNSGHWIMEENPDATVAMVTAFLAK
;
A
#
# COMPACT_ATOMS: atom_id res chain seq x y z
N MET A 1 24.67 -5.93 46.74
CA MET A 1 24.80 -5.25 45.43
C MET A 1 24.39 -6.21 44.34
N ALA A 2 23.18 -6.08 43.81
CA ALA A 2 22.69 -6.91 42.72
C ALA A 2 23.00 -6.17 41.41
N LEU A 3 23.82 -6.77 40.54
CA LEU A 3 24.04 -6.27 39.16
C LEU A 3 22.77 -6.54 38.37
N ALA A 4 22.06 -5.49 37.97
CA ALA A 4 21.04 -5.58 36.95
C ALA A 4 21.72 -5.68 35.57
N VAL A 5 21.69 -6.87 34.99
CA VAL A 5 22.06 -7.08 33.58
C VAL A 5 20.90 -6.57 32.75
N ALA A 6 21.06 -5.39 32.15
CA ALA A 6 20.14 -4.91 31.12
C ALA A 6 20.29 -5.80 29.88
N LEU A 7 19.32 -6.66 29.62
CA LEU A 7 19.15 -7.33 28.35
C LEU A 7 18.85 -6.25 27.32
N LEU A 8 19.85 -5.82 26.58
CA LEU A 8 19.66 -5.13 25.32
C LEU A 8 18.94 -6.09 24.37
N ALA A 9 17.64 -5.95 24.24
CA ALA A 9 16.90 -6.62 23.20
C ALA A 9 17.54 -6.21 21.85
N ALA A 10 18.16 -7.17 21.17
CA ALA A 10 18.67 -6.96 19.83
C ALA A 10 17.48 -6.57 18.96
N TRP A 11 17.54 -5.38 18.37
CA TRP A 11 16.55 -4.96 17.38
C TRP A 11 16.59 -5.97 16.23
N PRO A 12 15.43 -6.45 15.73
CA PRO A 12 15.44 -7.33 14.58
C PRO A 12 16.13 -6.62 13.41
N ALA A 13 16.91 -7.35 12.62
CA ALA A 13 17.53 -6.83 11.41
C ALA A 13 16.43 -6.24 10.50
N GLY A 14 16.75 -5.19 9.75
CA GLY A 14 15.83 -4.64 8.76
C GLY A 14 15.29 -5.73 7.84
N ALA A 15 14.02 -5.62 7.43
CA ALA A 15 13.44 -6.64 6.57
C ALA A 15 14.05 -6.53 5.16
N THR A 16 14.69 -7.59 4.70
CA THR A 16 15.06 -7.79 3.30
C THR A 16 13.82 -8.27 2.55
N VAL A 17 13.58 -7.76 1.33
CA VAL A 17 12.54 -8.34 0.45
C VAL A 17 12.83 -9.81 0.25
N LEU A 18 11.90 -10.65 0.67
CA LEU A 18 11.99 -12.09 0.57
C LEU A 18 11.17 -12.61 -0.62
N PRO A 19 11.64 -13.66 -1.33
CA PRO A 19 10.83 -14.30 -2.34
C PRO A 19 9.65 -15.03 -1.68
N TYR A 20 8.48 -14.92 -2.28
CA TYR A 20 7.31 -15.69 -1.84
C TYR A 20 7.59 -17.19 -1.84
N PRO A 21 7.16 -17.94 -0.81
CA PRO A 21 7.27 -19.38 -0.79
C PRO A 21 6.57 -20.05 -1.98
N ALA A 22 7.00 -21.26 -2.35
CA ALA A 22 6.42 -22.03 -3.47
C ALA A 22 4.91 -22.32 -3.33
N ALA A 23 4.35 -22.17 -2.14
CA ALA A 23 2.91 -22.26 -1.90
C ALA A 23 2.12 -21.10 -2.52
N PHE A 24 2.77 -19.97 -2.82
CA PHE A 24 2.18 -18.87 -3.56
C PHE A 24 2.40 -19.06 -5.07
N GLN A 25 1.30 -19.04 -5.80
CA GLN A 25 1.34 -19.12 -7.27
C GLN A 25 1.16 -17.72 -7.85
N ALA A 26 2.08 -17.32 -8.71
CA ALA A 26 2.00 -16.06 -9.44
C ALA A 26 1.44 -16.26 -10.84
N ARG A 27 0.59 -15.34 -11.29
CA ARG A 27 0.01 -15.35 -12.63
C ARG A 27 -0.38 -13.95 -13.10
N MET A 28 -0.42 -13.77 -14.42
CA MET A 28 -1.03 -12.59 -15.01
C MET A 28 -2.53 -12.78 -15.07
N ILE A 29 -3.30 -11.84 -14.53
CA ILE A 29 -4.77 -11.84 -14.60
C ILE A 29 -5.21 -10.66 -15.48
N ALA A 30 -5.91 -10.95 -16.57
CA ALA A 30 -6.53 -9.93 -17.41
C ALA A 30 -7.71 -9.30 -16.67
N THR A 31 -7.74 -7.98 -16.59
CA THR A 31 -8.75 -7.19 -15.90
C THR A 31 -8.84 -5.79 -16.46
N ASN A 32 -10.03 -5.21 -16.58
CA ASN A 32 -10.28 -3.79 -16.88
C ASN A 32 -9.31 -3.16 -17.91
N GLY A 33 -9.09 -3.84 -19.03
CA GLY A 33 -8.22 -3.37 -20.13
C GLY A 33 -6.70 -3.43 -19.85
N THR A 34 -6.28 -4.12 -18.79
CA THR A 34 -4.87 -4.36 -18.44
C THR A 34 -4.65 -5.80 -17.98
N GLN A 35 -3.44 -6.11 -17.53
CA GLN A 35 -3.09 -7.36 -16.89
C GLN A 35 -2.32 -7.07 -15.61
N LEU A 36 -2.78 -7.61 -14.48
CA LEU A 36 -2.05 -7.51 -13.22
C LEU A 36 -1.28 -8.80 -12.94
N TYR A 37 -0.07 -8.64 -12.43
CA TYR A 37 0.69 -9.73 -11.84
C TYR A 37 0.16 -9.98 -10.42
N VAL A 38 -0.34 -11.18 -10.16
CA VAL A 38 -1.03 -11.49 -8.90
C VAL A 38 -0.42 -12.74 -8.29
N ARG A 39 -0.01 -12.64 -7.04
CA ARG A 39 0.42 -13.76 -6.21
C ARG A 39 -0.77 -14.24 -5.39
N VAL A 40 -1.05 -15.55 -5.40
CA VAL A 40 -2.16 -16.15 -4.64
C VAL A 40 -1.64 -17.34 -3.84
N GLY A 41 -1.92 -17.36 -2.54
CA GLY A 41 -1.53 -18.47 -1.66
C GLY A 41 -2.54 -18.70 -0.54
N GLY A 42 -2.39 -19.83 0.16
CA GLY A 42 -3.27 -20.19 1.27
C GLY A 42 -4.67 -20.66 0.87
N SER A 43 -5.54 -20.80 1.86
CA SER A 43 -6.95 -21.17 1.69
C SER A 43 -7.80 -20.67 2.86
N GLY A 44 -9.05 -20.33 2.61
CA GLY A 44 -9.98 -19.76 3.58
C GLY A 44 -10.62 -18.48 3.08
N PRO A 45 -11.19 -17.63 3.97
CA PRO A 45 -11.68 -16.29 3.61
C PRO A 45 -10.62 -15.50 2.86
N ALA A 46 -11.04 -14.72 1.86
CA ALA A 46 -10.10 -13.99 1.03
C ALA A 46 -9.60 -12.71 1.73
N VAL A 47 -8.32 -12.39 1.53
CA VAL A 47 -7.74 -11.09 1.87
C VAL A 47 -6.93 -10.58 0.69
N VAL A 48 -7.14 -9.30 0.33
CA VAL A 48 -6.41 -8.61 -0.74
C VAL A 48 -5.43 -7.63 -0.12
N LEU A 49 -4.16 -7.66 -0.57
CA LEU A 49 -3.09 -6.79 -0.07
C LEU A 49 -2.63 -5.85 -1.20
N LEU A 50 -2.80 -4.52 -1.02
CA LEU A 50 -2.46 -3.51 -2.02
C LEU A 50 -1.30 -2.64 -1.53
N HIS A 51 -0.22 -2.66 -2.29
CA HIS A 51 1.00 -1.87 -2.04
C HIS A 51 0.88 -0.42 -2.52
N GLY A 52 1.90 0.38 -2.24
CA GLY A 52 2.00 1.76 -2.67
C GLY A 52 3.15 2.05 -3.62
N PHE A 53 3.50 3.35 -3.72
CA PHE A 53 4.65 3.81 -4.50
C PHE A 53 5.96 3.42 -3.82
N ALA A 54 7.01 3.25 -4.61
CA ALA A 54 8.35 2.79 -4.24
C ALA A 54 8.45 1.35 -3.71
N ASP A 55 7.29 0.69 -3.56
CA ASP A 55 7.13 -0.73 -3.24
C ASP A 55 6.45 -1.49 -4.38
N THR A 56 6.26 -2.77 -4.19
CA THR A 56 5.41 -3.67 -4.99
C THR A 56 4.71 -4.66 -4.05
N GLY A 57 3.95 -5.59 -4.59
CA GLY A 57 3.38 -6.67 -3.79
C GLY A 57 4.41 -7.47 -2.98
N ASP A 58 5.70 -7.32 -3.27
CA ASP A 58 6.78 -8.01 -2.56
C ASP A 58 6.94 -7.54 -1.10
N MET A 59 6.55 -6.29 -0.77
CA MET A 59 6.55 -5.79 0.61
C MET A 59 5.68 -6.62 1.55
N TRP A 60 4.64 -7.25 1.00
CA TRP A 60 3.65 -7.98 1.79
C TRP A 60 4.06 -9.40 2.17
N GLU A 61 5.23 -9.90 1.71
CA GLU A 61 5.62 -11.31 1.93
C GLU A 61 5.47 -11.73 3.41
N PRO A 62 5.98 -11.00 4.42
CA PRO A 62 5.87 -11.43 5.82
C PRO A 62 4.42 -11.55 6.31
N LEU A 63 3.55 -10.61 5.92
CA LEU A 63 2.13 -10.64 6.26
C LEU A 63 1.40 -11.72 5.46
N ALA A 64 1.67 -11.83 4.17
CA ALA A 64 1.03 -12.78 3.28
C ALA A 64 1.29 -14.23 3.72
N VAL A 65 2.52 -14.55 4.07
CA VAL A 65 2.90 -15.89 4.59
C VAL A 65 2.17 -16.17 5.90
N LYS A 66 2.06 -15.20 6.78
CA LYS A 66 1.34 -15.35 8.04
C LYS A 66 -0.15 -15.61 7.83
N LEU A 67 -0.80 -14.84 6.94
CA LEU A 67 -2.23 -14.96 6.66
C LEU A 67 -2.57 -16.23 5.85
N ALA A 68 -1.65 -16.75 5.05
CA ALA A 68 -1.89 -17.95 4.23
C ALA A 68 -2.16 -19.23 5.04
N SER A 69 -1.95 -19.20 6.36
CA SER A 69 -2.30 -20.33 7.25
C SER A 69 -3.82 -20.57 7.35
N ASP A 70 -4.63 -19.53 7.17
CA ASP A 70 -6.08 -19.57 7.39
C ASP A 70 -6.89 -18.67 6.43
N HIS A 71 -6.21 -17.98 5.49
CA HIS A 71 -6.81 -17.11 4.47
C HIS A 71 -6.35 -17.50 3.07
N THR A 72 -7.18 -17.19 2.08
CA THR A 72 -6.76 -17.07 0.68
C THR A 72 -6.19 -15.65 0.49
N VAL A 73 -4.88 -15.54 0.35
CA VAL A 73 -4.16 -14.27 0.24
C VAL A 73 -3.94 -13.92 -1.22
N ILE A 74 -4.34 -12.72 -1.62
CA ILE A 74 -4.27 -12.21 -2.99
C ILE A 74 -3.43 -10.94 -2.99
N VAL A 75 -2.29 -10.97 -3.68
CA VAL A 75 -1.32 -9.87 -3.67
C VAL A 75 -1.04 -9.44 -5.12
N PRO A 76 -1.81 -8.49 -5.66
CA PRO A 76 -1.52 -7.92 -6.96
C PRO A 76 -0.39 -6.88 -6.87
N ASP A 77 0.42 -6.79 -7.93
CA ASP A 77 1.10 -5.55 -8.24
C ASP A 77 0.10 -4.61 -8.93
N LEU A 78 0.04 -3.34 -8.51
CA LEU A 78 -0.90 -2.38 -9.07
C LEU A 78 -0.57 -2.07 -10.54
N ARG A 79 -1.55 -1.52 -11.28
CA ARG A 79 -1.42 -1.08 -12.67
C ARG A 79 -0.15 -0.24 -12.87
N GLY A 80 0.69 -0.60 -13.86
CA GLY A 80 1.91 0.11 -14.18
C GLY A 80 3.06 -0.04 -13.17
N MET A 81 2.90 -0.89 -12.16
CA MET A 81 3.89 -1.12 -11.11
C MET A 81 4.35 -2.58 -11.06
N GLY A 82 5.54 -2.80 -10.52
CA GLY A 82 6.10 -4.11 -10.29
C GLY A 82 6.20 -4.95 -11.57
N LEU A 83 5.53 -6.10 -11.59
CA LEU A 83 5.48 -7.02 -12.73
C LEU A 83 4.17 -6.94 -13.52
N SER A 84 3.25 -6.04 -13.14
CA SER A 84 2.03 -5.77 -13.88
C SER A 84 2.29 -5.10 -15.23
N ALA A 85 1.30 -5.12 -16.12
CA ALA A 85 1.39 -4.49 -17.43
C ALA A 85 1.40 -2.95 -17.31
N HIS A 86 1.95 -2.31 -18.33
CA HIS A 86 2.13 -0.86 -18.48
C HIS A 86 1.14 -0.32 -19.56
N PRO A 87 -0.14 -0.09 -19.24
CA PRO A 87 -1.09 0.47 -20.20
C PRO A 87 -0.92 1.97 -20.33
N ASP A 88 -1.31 2.53 -21.48
CA ASP A 88 -1.17 3.96 -21.80
C ASP A 88 -1.98 4.92 -20.92
N GLY A 89 -2.75 4.42 -19.92
CA GLY A 89 -3.55 5.28 -19.05
C GLY A 89 -4.41 4.50 -18.04
N GLY A 90 -5.38 5.20 -17.45
CA GLY A 90 -6.30 4.63 -16.46
C GLY A 90 -5.75 4.62 -15.04
N TYR A 91 -4.88 5.58 -14.71
CA TYR A 91 -4.19 5.64 -13.42
C TYR A 91 -5.00 6.33 -12.30
N THR A 92 -6.25 6.77 -12.55
CA THR A 92 -7.14 7.18 -11.45
C THR A 92 -7.43 6.00 -10.52
N LYS A 93 -7.50 6.26 -9.21
CA LYS A 93 -7.71 5.20 -8.22
C LYS A 93 -9.08 4.57 -8.34
N LYS A 94 -10.07 5.37 -8.80
CA LYS A 94 -11.39 4.89 -9.17
C LYS A 94 -11.33 3.85 -10.30
N ASN A 95 -10.51 4.06 -11.33
CA ASN A 95 -10.32 3.08 -12.41
C ASN A 95 -9.51 1.86 -11.93
N GLN A 96 -8.45 2.05 -11.13
CA GLN A 96 -7.67 0.93 -10.59
C GLN A 96 -8.48 0.05 -9.62
N ALA A 97 -9.48 0.61 -8.95
CA ALA A 97 -10.45 -0.18 -8.18
C ALA A 97 -11.20 -1.22 -9.04
N LEU A 98 -11.48 -0.88 -10.32
CA LEU A 98 -12.06 -1.85 -11.28
C LEU A 98 -11.06 -2.97 -11.60
N ASP A 99 -9.76 -2.68 -11.64
CA ASP A 99 -8.75 -3.71 -11.84
C ASP A 99 -8.80 -4.75 -10.72
N ILE A 100 -8.86 -4.28 -9.47
CA ILE A 100 -8.91 -5.16 -8.29
C ILE A 100 -10.22 -5.93 -8.22
N ALA A 101 -11.35 -5.27 -8.51
CA ALA A 101 -12.64 -5.95 -8.59
C ALA A 101 -12.62 -7.07 -9.64
N GLY A 102 -12.04 -6.83 -10.83
CA GLY A 102 -11.90 -7.82 -11.88
C GLY A 102 -10.93 -8.96 -11.51
N VAL A 103 -9.86 -8.69 -10.75
CA VAL A 103 -9.00 -9.75 -10.18
C VAL A 103 -9.79 -10.62 -9.23
N MET A 104 -10.59 -10.03 -8.33
CA MET A 104 -11.46 -10.77 -7.41
C MET A 104 -12.46 -11.65 -8.19
N ASP A 105 -13.08 -11.10 -9.25
CA ASP A 105 -14.02 -11.84 -10.11
C ASP A 105 -13.35 -13.01 -10.83
N ALA A 106 -12.16 -12.80 -11.40
CA ALA A 106 -11.39 -13.86 -12.07
C ALA A 106 -10.99 -15.00 -11.11
N LEU A 107 -10.79 -14.67 -9.84
CA LEU A 107 -10.51 -15.64 -8.77
C LEU A 107 -11.77 -16.19 -8.10
N LYS A 108 -12.97 -15.77 -8.52
CA LYS A 108 -14.26 -16.14 -7.93
C LYS A 108 -14.40 -15.77 -6.46
N VAL A 109 -13.83 -14.62 -6.10
CA VAL A 109 -13.89 -14.05 -4.76
C VAL A 109 -14.99 -12.99 -4.72
N ASP A 110 -16.10 -13.30 -4.07
CA ASP A 110 -17.24 -12.38 -3.92
C ASP A 110 -16.92 -11.27 -2.89
N LYS A 111 -16.33 -11.65 -1.75
CA LYS A 111 -16.00 -10.76 -0.65
C LYS A 111 -14.57 -11.02 -0.17
N ALA A 112 -13.90 -9.98 0.28
CA ALA A 112 -12.57 -10.08 0.87
C ALA A 112 -12.38 -9.07 2.01
N ASP A 113 -11.48 -9.38 2.93
CA ASP A 113 -10.81 -8.39 3.75
C ASP A 113 -9.77 -7.65 2.90
N LEU A 114 -9.44 -6.42 3.27
CA LEU A 114 -8.52 -5.58 2.51
C LEU A 114 -7.45 -5.01 3.44
N VAL A 115 -6.20 -5.09 3.02
CA VAL A 115 -5.06 -4.43 3.69
C VAL A 115 -4.33 -3.59 2.66
N THR A 116 -4.08 -2.34 2.96
CA THR A 116 -3.56 -1.40 1.97
C THR A 116 -2.50 -0.48 2.59
N HIS A 117 -1.57 -0.02 1.76
CA HIS A 117 -0.54 0.93 2.12
C HIS A 117 -0.39 1.99 1.01
N ASP A 118 -0.19 3.25 1.38
CA ASP A 118 0.09 4.39 0.49
C ASP A 118 -0.93 4.51 -0.67
N ILE A 119 -0.52 4.47 -1.94
CA ILE A 119 -1.43 4.48 -3.11
C ILE A 119 -2.48 3.36 -3.01
N GLY A 120 -2.11 2.22 -2.42
CA GLY A 120 -3.05 1.14 -2.13
C GLY A 120 -4.25 1.57 -1.29
N ASN A 121 -4.09 2.52 -0.33
CA ASN A 121 -5.20 3.09 0.46
C ASN A 121 -6.20 3.81 -0.44
N MET A 122 -5.68 4.55 -1.41
CA MET A 122 -6.50 5.33 -2.34
C MET A 122 -7.30 4.43 -3.27
N VAL A 123 -6.67 3.36 -3.80
CA VAL A 123 -7.37 2.32 -4.59
C VAL A 123 -8.37 1.55 -3.73
N GLY A 124 -7.99 1.23 -2.49
CA GLY A 124 -8.82 0.51 -1.53
C GLY A 124 -10.09 1.29 -1.16
N TYR A 125 -9.97 2.60 -0.93
CA TYR A 125 -11.13 3.46 -0.70
C TYR A 125 -12.08 3.45 -1.90
N ALA A 126 -11.55 3.70 -3.09
CA ALA A 126 -12.35 3.70 -4.30
C ALA A 126 -13.00 2.35 -4.58
N LEU A 127 -12.34 1.23 -4.26
CA LEU A 127 -12.90 -0.13 -4.36
C LEU A 127 -14.08 -0.30 -3.39
N ALA A 128 -13.89 0.00 -2.12
CA ALA A 128 -14.91 -0.18 -1.10
C ALA A 128 -16.13 0.73 -1.34
N ALA A 129 -15.91 1.97 -1.82
CA ALA A 129 -16.97 2.93 -2.09
C ALA A 129 -17.76 2.60 -3.36
N GLN A 130 -17.10 2.09 -4.41
CA GLN A 130 -17.79 1.68 -5.66
C GLN A 130 -18.53 0.35 -5.54
N PHE A 131 -18.05 -0.56 -4.70
CA PHE A 131 -18.59 -1.91 -4.55
C PHE A 131 -18.98 -2.20 -3.10
N PRO A 132 -20.04 -1.56 -2.58
CA PRO A 132 -20.48 -1.77 -1.21
C PRO A 132 -20.75 -3.26 -0.91
N GLY A 133 -20.21 -3.74 0.19
CA GLY A 133 -20.38 -5.13 0.62
C GLY A 133 -19.39 -6.14 0.03
N ARG A 134 -18.50 -5.74 -0.88
CA ARG A 134 -17.39 -6.60 -1.33
C ARG A 134 -16.20 -6.59 -0.39
N ILE A 135 -16.05 -5.54 0.41
CA ILE A 135 -14.99 -5.44 1.43
C ILE A 135 -15.63 -5.60 2.80
N THR A 136 -15.16 -6.59 3.55
CA THR A 136 -15.71 -6.98 4.87
C THR A 136 -15.03 -6.28 6.02
N LYS A 137 -13.71 -6.09 5.94
CA LYS A 137 -12.88 -5.29 6.85
C LYS A 137 -11.81 -4.59 6.04
N TRP A 138 -11.32 -3.47 6.52
CA TRP A 138 -10.25 -2.74 5.85
C TRP A 138 -9.17 -2.28 6.83
N VAL A 139 -7.92 -2.63 6.55
CA VAL A 139 -6.74 -2.09 7.21
C VAL A 139 -6.11 -1.06 6.29
N VAL A 140 -6.00 0.17 6.77
CA VAL A 140 -5.43 1.32 6.07
C VAL A 140 -4.12 1.68 6.72
N ILE A 141 -3.03 1.78 5.95
CA ILE A 141 -1.69 2.01 6.49
C ILE A 141 -1.09 3.28 5.91
N ASP A 142 -0.86 4.25 6.78
CA ASP A 142 0.07 5.39 6.73
C ASP A 142 0.02 6.24 5.45
N ALA A 143 -1.17 6.50 4.88
CA ALA A 143 -1.32 7.48 3.81
C ALA A 143 -2.76 8.00 3.70
N PRO A 144 -2.94 9.29 3.36
CA PRO A 144 -4.24 9.91 3.22
C PRO A 144 -4.96 9.46 1.94
N ILE A 145 -6.26 9.77 1.87
CA ILE A 145 -7.10 9.55 0.69
C ILE A 145 -7.33 10.90 -0.01
N PRO A 146 -7.10 11.01 -1.33
CA PRO A 146 -7.29 12.25 -2.07
C PRO A 146 -8.68 12.85 -1.87
N GLY A 147 -8.74 14.14 -1.54
CA GLY A 147 -9.99 14.86 -1.36
C GLY A 147 -10.78 14.54 -0.09
N ILE A 148 -10.33 13.60 0.74
CA ILE A 148 -10.98 13.20 2.01
C ILE A 148 -10.25 13.81 3.20
N GLY A 149 -11.01 14.23 4.20
CA GLY A 149 -10.45 14.86 5.41
C GLY A 149 -9.66 16.13 5.09
N PRO A 150 -8.52 16.38 5.77
CA PRO A 150 -7.73 17.59 5.59
C PRO A 150 -6.79 17.55 4.38
N TRP A 151 -7.21 16.97 3.25
CA TRP A 151 -6.40 16.77 2.05
C TRP A 151 -5.69 18.04 1.58
N ASP A 152 -6.41 19.18 1.51
CA ASP A 152 -5.85 20.44 1.03
C ASP A 152 -4.77 21.01 1.99
N GLU A 153 -4.81 20.67 3.27
CA GLU A 153 -3.75 21.00 4.23
C GLU A 153 -2.55 20.07 4.09
N ILE A 154 -2.80 18.78 3.88
CA ILE A 154 -1.76 17.77 3.65
C ILE A 154 -0.92 18.15 2.43
N LEU A 155 -1.54 18.60 1.35
CA LEU A 155 -0.84 19.02 0.12
C LEU A 155 0.14 20.20 0.31
N LYS A 156 0.04 20.93 1.42
CA LYS A 156 0.98 22.02 1.74
C LYS A 156 2.31 21.52 2.31
N SER A 157 2.39 20.24 2.66
CA SER A 157 3.61 19.67 3.21
C SER A 157 4.74 19.67 2.18
N PRO A 158 5.93 20.19 2.50
CA PRO A 158 7.08 20.14 1.60
C PRO A 158 7.60 18.72 1.37
N LEU A 159 7.23 17.76 2.22
CA LEU A 159 7.57 16.34 2.03
C LEU A 159 6.85 15.72 0.83
N LEU A 160 5.74 16.32 0.39
CA LEU A 160 4.94 15.83 -0.75
C LEU A 160 5.34 16.49 -2.09
N TRP A 161 6.56 17.00 -2.19
CA TRP A 161 7.11 17.61 -3.41
C TRP A 161 6.94 16.70 -4.65
N HIS A 162 7.01 15.38 -4.45
CA HIS A 162 6.94 14.37 -5.49
C HIS A 162 5.57 14.28 -6.16
N PHE A 163 4.50 14.72 -5.54
CA PHE A 163 3.17 14.77 -6.16
C PHE A 163 3.15 15.69 -7.40
N ASN A 164 4.06 16.66 -7.45
CA ASN A 164 4.23 17.57 -8.58
C ASN A 164 5.49 17.29 -9.42
N PHE A 165 6.33 16.32 -9.00
CA PHE A 165 7.55 15.93 -9.72
C PHE A 165 7.20 14.85 -10.76
N ARG A 166 6.74 15.27 -11.94
CA ARG A 166 6.19 14.40 -12.99
C ARG A 166 6.27 15.03 -14.37
N GLY A 167 6.00 14.24 -15.40
CA GLY A 167 6.04 14.66 -16.80
C GLY A 167 7.38 14.37 -17.48
N PRO A 168 7.46 14.60 -18.80
CA PRO A 168 8.53 14.05 -19.65
C PRO A 168 9.94 14.53 -19.28
N ASP A 169 10.09 15.74 -18.76
CA ASP A 169 11.41 16.22 -18.33
C ASP A 169 11.85 15.57 -17.02
N MET A 170 10.92 15.31 -16.11
CA MET A 170 11.21 14.60 -14.86
C MET A 170 11.56 13.14 -15.14
N GLU A 171 10.86 12.48 -16.06
CA GLU A 171 11.21 11.14 -16.53
C GLU A 171 12.64 11.10 -17.09
N ARG A 172 13.03 12.09 -17.92
CA ARG A 172 14.40 12.20 -18.45
C ARG A 172 15.44 12.42 -17.35
N LEU A 173 15.13 13.19 -16.32
CA LEU A 173 16.02 13.41 -15.17
C LEU A 173 16.23 12.14 -14.36
N VAL A 174 15.19 11.32 -14.20
CA VAL A 174 15.25 10.08 -13.39
C VAL A 174 15.79 8.90 -14.18
N LYS A 175 15.63 8.87 -15.48
CA LYS A 175 16.06 7.75 -16.34
C LYS A 175 17.52 7.37 -16.12
N GLY A 176 17.76 6.12 -15.71
CA GLY A 176 19.07 5.58 -15.30
C GLY A 176 19.53 6.05 -13.91
N ARG A 177 18.64 6.71 -13.15
CA ARG A 177 18.89 7.20 -11.78
C ARG A 177 17.75 6.84 -10.84
N GLU A 178 16.94 5.85 -11.21
CA GLU A 178 15.75 5.39 -10.46
C GLU A 178 16.14 5.06 -9.02
N ARG A 179 17.31 4.43 -8.81
CA ARG A 179 17.84 4.14 -7.48
C ARG A 179 18.05 5.41 -6.65
N ILE A 180 18.62 6.47 -7.24
CA ILE A 180 18.84 7.74 -6.54
C ILE A 180 17.50 8.39 -6.17
N TYR A 181 16.55 8.32 -7.10
CA TYR A 181 15.22 8.87 -6.88
C TYR A 181 14.47 8.15 -5.76
N LEU A 182 14.46 6.81 -5.77
CA LEU A 182 13.82 6.00 -4.72
C LEU A 182 14.53 6.11 -3.37
N ASP A 183 15.87 6.13 -3.35
CA ASP A 183 16.64 6.30 -2.11
C ASP A 183 16.25 7.57 -1.34
N ARG A 184 15.82 8.63 -2.03
CA ARG A 184 15.34 9.82 -1.37
C ARG A 184 14.11 9.54 -0.50
N PHE A 185 13.14 8.79 -1.00
CA PHE A 185 11.95 8.42 -0.24
C PHE A 185 12.31 7.54 0.95
N TYR A 186 13.12 6.51 0.73
CA TYR A 186 13.57 5.64 1.82
C TYR A 186 14.36 6.41 2.90
N ASN A 187 15.13 7.42 2.52
CA ASN A 187 15.92 8.21 3.45
C ASN A 187 15.11 9.28 4.19
N GLU A 188 14.10 9.89 3.54
CA GLU A 188 13.32 11.00 4.09
C GLU A 188 12.12 10.52 4.91
N LEU A 189 11.51 9.39 4.53
CA LEU A 189 10.26 8.92 5.13
C LEU A 189 10.43 7.77 6.11
N SER A 190 11.65 7.25 6.32
CA SER A 190 11.94 6.24 7.35
C SER A 190 12.17 6.88 8.73
N ALA A 191 11.76 6.19 9.77
CA ALA A 191 12.21 6.45 11.13
C ALA A 191 13.68 6.05 11.32
N ASP A 192 14.05 4.90 10.74
CA ASP A 192 15.42 4.39 10.67
C ASP A 192 15.71 3.87 9.26
N ARG A 193 16.38 4.70 8.45
CA ARG A 193 16.75 4.38 7.07
C ARG A 193 17.61 3.12 6.90
N THR A 194 18.23 2.62 7.97
CA THR A 194 19.05 1.40 7.92
C THR A 194 18.19 0.13 7.88
N ARG A 195 16.91 0.26 8.18
CA ARG A 195 15.95 -0.85 8.17
C ARG A 195 15.58 -1.29 6.75
N ILE A 196 15.66 -0.37 5.78
CA ILE A 196 15.50 -0.70 4.36
C ILE A 196 16.90 -0.97 3.80
N ASP A 197 17.28 -2.22 3.78
CA ASP A 197 18.62 -2.65 3.44
C ASP A 197 18.97 -2.46 1.95
N GLU A 198 20.25 -2.63 1.61
CA GLU A 198 20.76 -2.45 0.26
C GLU A 198 20.15 -3.46 -0.74
N ALA A 199 19.81 -4.67 -0.30
CA ALA A 199 19.20 -5.67 -1.17
C ALA A 199 17.77 -5.25 -1.55
N THR A 200 16.96 -4.80 -0.58
CA THR A 200 15.62 -4.24 -0.77
C THR A 200 15.63 -3.04 -1.72
N ARG A 201 16.50 -2.08 -1.46
CA ARG A 201 16.63 -0.86 -2.29
C ARG A 201 17.00 -1.19 -3.74
N ARG A 202 17.91 -2.15 -3.95
CA ARG A 202 18.27 -2.62 -5.30
C ARG A 202 17.13 -3.36 -5.98
N HIS A 203 16.39 -4.15 -5.24
CA HIS A 203 15.25 -4.90 -5.76
C HIS A 203 14.18 -3.95 -6.32
N TYR A 204 13.70 -3.01 -5.54
CA TYR A 204 12.70 -2.05 -6.00
C TYR A 204 13.23 -1.15 -7.11
N ALA A 205 14.47 -0.65 -7.00
CA ALA A 205 15.06 0.15 -8.06
C ALA A 205 15.13 -0.59 -9.40
N ALA A 206 15.40 -1.91 -9.40
CA ALA A 206 15.40 -2.71 -10.61
C ALA A 206 14.01 -2.85 -11.24
N LEU A 207 12.95 -2.94 -10.42
CA LEU A 207 11.57 -2.96 -10.90
C LEU A 207 11.15 -1.62 -11.51
N TYR A 208 11.50 -0.51 -10.85
CA TYR A 208 11.20 0.84 -11.33
C TYR A 208 12.08 1.28 -12.52
N ALA A 209 13.21 0.62 -12.78
CA ALA A 209 14.05 0.84 -13.96
C ALA A 209 13.55 0.10 -15.21
N ARG A 210 12.48 -0.70 -15.12
CA ARG A 210 11.88 -1.37 -16.28
C ARG A 210 11.29 -0.33 -17.24
N PRO A 211 11.20 -0.66 -18.55
CA PRO A 211 10.56 0.22 -19.53
C PRO A 211 9.18 0.67 -19.07
N HIS A 212 8.90 1.96 -19.16
CA HIS A 212 7.65 2.63 -18.75
C HIS A 212 7.38 2.72 -17.24
N ALA A 213 8.06 1.97 -16.37
CA ALA A 213 7.74 1.91 -14.94
C ALA A 213 7.76 3.27 -14.24
N MET A 214 8.74 4.14 -14.54
CA MET A 214 8.78 5.50 -13.97
C MET A 214 7.73 6.43 -14.57
N HIS A 215 7.42 6.28 -15.87
CA HIS A 215 6.30 7.00 -16.48
C HIS A 215 5.00 6.70 -15.74
N ASP A 216 4.68 5.43 -15.59
CA ASP A 216 3.44 4.98 -14.95
C ASP A 216 3.39 5.38 -13.47
N ALA A 217 4.53 5.31 -12.78
CA ALA A 217 4.66 5.79 -11.41
C ALA A 217 4.33 7.29 -11.29
N PHE A 218 4.76 8.12 -12.24
CA PHE A 218 4.41 9.54 -12.29
C PHE A 218 2.95 9.77 -12.66
N GLU A 219 2.35 8.93 -13.50
CA GLU A 219 0.94 8.97 -13.83
C GLU A 219 0.05 8.65 -12.61
N GLN A 220 0.54 7.84 -11.64
CA GLN A 220 -0.14 7.66 -10.35
C GLN A 220 -0.36 8.98 -9.62
N PHE A 221 0.68 9.82 -9.56
CA PHE A 221 0.60 11.15 -8.91
C PHE A 221 -0.15 12.16 -9.78
N ALA A 222 -0.03 12.05 -11.11
CA ALA A 222 -0.76 12.92 -12.05
C ALA A 222 -2.28 12.79 -11.89
N ALA A 223 -2.76 11.62 -11.47
CA ALA A 223 -4.18 11.36 -11.27
C ALA A 223 -4.77 11.97 -9.98
N PHE A 224 -3.97 12.35 -8.98
CA PHE A 224 -4.47 12.80 -7.66
C PHE A 224 -5.49 13.96 -7.71
N PRO A 225 -5.38 14.97 -8.58
CA PRO A 225 -6.43 15.98 -8.68
C PRO A 225 -7.78 15.41 -9.12
N GLN A 226 -7.78 14.43 -10.04
CA GLN A 226 -9.01 13.77 -10.48
C GLN A 226 -9.50 12.80 -9.39
N ASP A 227 -8.58 12.09 -8.71
CA ASP A 227 -8.92 11.19 -7.61
C ASP A 227 -9.64 11.95 -6.49
N ALA A 228 -9.18 13.18 -6.15
CA ALA A 228 -9.84 14.03 -5.16
C ALA A 228 -11.27 14.42 -5.57
N VAL A 229 -11.55 14.62 -6.85
CA VAL A 229 -12.90 14.87 -7.36
C VAL A 229 -13.74 13.59 -7.26
N ASP A 230 -13.19 12.47 -7.71
CA ASP A 230 -13.88 11.18 -7.71
C ASP A 230 -14.22 10.71 -6.29
N ASP A 231 -13.28 10.83 -5.35
CA ASP A 231 -13.47 10.36 -3.96
C ASP A 231 -14.48 11.23 -3.21
N LYS A 232 -14.47 12.56 -3.41
CA LYS A 232 -15.53 13.44 -2.90
C LYS A 232 -16.91 13.07 -3.44
N ALA A 233 -16.99 12.73 -4.73
CA ALA A 233 -18.25 12.32 -5.36
C ALA A 233 -18.72 10.94 -4.82
N LEU A 234 -17.81 9.98 -4.64
CA LEU A 234 -18.12 8.67 -4.04
C LEU A 234 -18.63 8.82 -2.61
N LEU A 235 -17.96 9.66 -1.79
CA LEU A 235 -18.40 9.94 -0.42
C LEU A 235 -19.78 10.61 -0.38
N ALA A 236 -20.01 11.56 -1.27
CA ALA A 236 -21.30 12.26 -1.33
C ALA A 236 -22.45 11.34 -1.76
N ALA A 237 -22.19 10.39 -2.65
CA ALA A 237 -23.20 9.46 -3.17
C ALA A 237 -23.48 8.29 -2.20
N GLY A 238 -22.42 7.69 -1.63
CA GLY A 238 -22.52 6.47 -0.81
C GLY A 238 -22.49 6.70 0.70
N GLY A 239 -22.08 7.89 1.13
CA GLY A 239 -21.81 8.17 2.54
C GLY A 239 -20.51 7.51 3.04
N LYS A 240 -20.33 7.52 4.35
CA LYS A 240 -19.18 6.88 4.99
C LYS A 240 -19.26 5.36 4.91
N LEU A 241 -18.11 4.73 4.69
CA LEU A 241 -17.98 3.28 4.73
C LEU A 241 -18.36 2.75 6.11
N ALA A 242 -19.16 1.68 6.16
CA ALA A 242 -19.73 1.15 7.41
C ALA A 242 -18.97 -0.07 7.97
N MET A 243 -18.17 -0.77 7.14
CA MET A 243 -17.40 -1.92 7.61
C MET A 243 -16.34 -1.48 8.64
N PRO A 244 -15.87 -2.41 9.50
CA PRO A 244 -14.76 -2.13 10.42
C PRO A 244 -13.50 -1.72 9.66
N VAL A 245 -12.87 -0.63 10.13
CA VAL A 245 -11.60 -0.10 9.59
C VAL A 245 -10.57 -0.03 10.73
N LEU A 246 -9.37 -0.58 10.49
CA LEU A 246 -8.19 -0.35 11.30
C LEU A 246 -7.30 0.66 10.57
N ALA A 247 -7.10 1.82 11.15
CA ALA A 247 -6.21 2.86 10.63
C ALA A 247 -4.88 2.82 11.38
N LEU A 248 -3.82 2.37 10.73
CA LEU A 248 -2.47 2.26 11.27
C LEU A 248 -1.59 3.39 10.74
N GLY A 249 -1.18 4.30 11.61
CA GLY A 249 -0.16 5.29 11.31
C GLY A 249 1.20 4.87 11.85
N ALA A 250 2.26 5.17 11.13
CA ALA A 250 3.62 5.00 11.62
C ALA A 250 3.98 6.07 12.65
N GLU A 251 4.73 5.74 13.69
CA GLU A 251 5.08 6.66 14.77
C GLU A 251 5.72 7.97 14.27
N LYS A 252 6.58 7.88 13.25
CA LYS A 252 7.32 9.01 12.67
C LYS A 252 6.76 9.53 11.35
N SER A 253 5.51 9.15 11.02
CA SER A 253 4.78 9.60 9.84
C SER A 253 3.39 10.06 10.23
N MET A 254 2.31 9.39 9.78
CA MET A 254 0.93 9.80 10.04
C MET A 254 0.51 9.63 11.50
N GLY A 255 1.06 8.66 12.23
CA GLY A 255 0.77 8.43 13.63
C GLY A 255 -0.74 8.33 13.93
N ALA A 256 -1.20 9.02 14.96
CA ALA A 256 -2.61 9.06 15.33
C ALA A 256 -3.50 9.79 14.29
N GLN A 257 -2.93 10.64 13.44
CA GLN A 257 -3.68 11.40 12.42
C GLN A 257 -4.31 10.48 11.37
N GLU A 258 -3.73 9.30 11.11
CA GLU A 258 -4.30 8.32 10.17
C GLU A 258 -5.76 8.00 10.53
N ALA A 259 -6.03 7.71 11.80
CA ALA A 259 -7.39 7.43 12.25
C ALA A 259 -8.33 8.65 12.15
N ASP A 260 -7.83 9.85 12.39
CA ASP A 260 -8.63 11.08 12.29
C ASP A 260 -9.02 11.35 10.83
N ILE A 261 -8.10 11.13 9.88
CA ILE A 261 -8.37 11.23 8.45
C ILE A 261 -9.44 10.21 8.05
N LEU A 262 -9.26 8.96 8.45
CA LEU A 262 -10.19 7.88 8.06
C LEU A 262 -11.59 8.03 8.65
N ARG A 263 -11.76 8.73 9.78
CA ARG A 263 -13.10 9.07 10.32
C ARG A 263 -13.89 10.01 9.40
N ALA A 264 -13.24 10.70 8.46
CA ALA A 264 -13.95 11.45 7.41
C ALA A 264 -14.56 10.49 6.37
N ALA A 265 -13.94 9.34 6.09
CA ALA A 265 -14.33 8.37 5.07
C ALA A 265 -15.14 7.18 5.61
N ALA A 266 -15.01 6.82 6.89
CA ALA A 266 -15.62 5.64 7.48
C ALA A 266 -16.24 5.94 8.87
N SER A 267 -17.27 5.17 9.25
CA SER A 267 -18.00 5.36 10.52
C SER A 267 -17.49 4.47 11.66
N ASN A 268 -16.79 3.38 11.36
CA ASN A 268 -16.31 2.39 12.32
C ASN A 268 -14.78 2.26 12.26
N VAL A 269 -14.06 3.26 12.81
CA VAL A 269 -12.61 3.38 12.71
C VAL A 269 -11.94 3.14 14.07
N THR A 270 -11.09 2.14 14.13
CA THR A 270 -10.14 1.89 15.21
C THR A 270 -8.76 2.41 14.79
N GLY A 271 -8.13 3.26 15.60
CA GLY A 271 -6.77 3.73 15.35
C GLY A 271 -5.71 2.84 15.98
N GLY A 272 -4.54 2.78 15.36
CA GLY A 272 -3.34 2.16 15.91
C GLY A 272 -2.09 2.90 15.46
N ILE A 273 -1.00 2.76 16.22
CA ILE A 273 0.30 3.34 15.89
C ILE A 273 1.32 2.21 15.88
N VAL A 274 2.06 2.08 14.78
CA VAL A 274 3.21 1.17 14.71
C VAL A 274 4.43 1.93 15.23
N LEU A 275 4.93 1.50 16.39
CA LEU A 275 6.09 2.12 17.03
C LEU A 275 7.38 1.81 16.26
N ASN A 276 8.38 2.67 16.41
CA ASN A 276 9.69 2.53 15.78
C ASN A 276 9.61 2.36 14.24
N SER A 277 8.68 3.04 13.61
CA SER A 277 8.53 3.04 12.15
C SER A 277 8.27 4.44 11.60
N GLY A 278 8.74 4.67 10.39
CA GLY A 278 8.30 5.69 9.48
C GLY A 278 7.30 5.11 8.48
N HIS A 279 7.20 5.74 7.32
CA HIS A 279 6.23 5.37 6.28
C HIS A 279 6.34 3.89 5.84
N TRP A 280 7.53 3.31 5.83
CA TRP A 280 7.82 1.95 5.36
C TRP A 280 7.59 0.91 6.46
N ILE A 281 6.37 0.86 6.95
CA ILE A 281 5.98 0.10 8.15
C ILE A 281 6.34 -1.39 8.05
N MET A 282 6.17 -2.01 6.85
CA MET A 282 6.47 -3.43 6.66
C MET A 282 7.96 -3.72 6.64
N GLU A 283 8.78 -2.76 6.20
CA GLU A 283 10.25 -2.89 6.19
C GLU A 283 10.85 -2.50 7.54
N GLU A 284 10.29 -1.50 8.20
CA GLU A 284 10.83 -0.97 9.45
C GLU A 284 10.41 -1.77 10.68
N ASN A 285 9.16 -2.21 10.75
CA ASN A 285 8.64 -3.01 11.87
C ASN A 285 7.59 -4.04 11.41
N PRO A 286 7.99 -5.07 10.63
CA PRO A 286 7.08 -6.09 10.14
C PRO A 286 6.37 -6.85 11.26
N ASP A 287 7.07 -7.19 12.34
CA ASP A 287 6.51 -8.01 13.42
C ASP A 287 5.32 -7.32 14.11
N ALA A 288 5.47 -6.02 14.45
CA ALA A 288 4.39 -5.26 15.07
C ALA A 288 3.24 -5.06 14.08
N THR A 289 3.54 -4.76 12.81
CA THR A 289 2.53 -4.57 11.77
C THR A 289 1.73 -5.85 11.55
N VAL A 290 2.41 -6.98 11.36
CA VAL A 290 1.76 -8.30 11.19
C VAL A 290 0.89 -8.64 12.39
N ALA A 291 1.37 -8.42 13.62
CA ALA A 291 0.60 -8.71 14.84
C ALA A 291 -0.68 -7.86 14.91
N MET A 292 -0.60 -6.55 14.61
CA MET A 292 -1.76 -5.65 14.67
C MET A 292 -2.78 -5.99 13.59
N VAL A 293 -2.33 -6.26 12.35
CA VAL A 293 -3.19 -6.62 11.23
C VAL A 293 -3.90 -7.94 11.50
N THR A 294 -3.16 -8.98 11.86
CA THR A 294 -3.75 -10.31 12.13
C THR A 294 -4.73 -10.29 13.31
N ALA A 295 -4.43 -9.56 14.39
CA ALA A 295 -5.34 -9.41 15.52
C ALA A 295 -6.64 -8.69 15.15
N PHE A 296 -6.62 -7.79 14.18
CA PHE A 296 -7.82 -7.12 13.70
C PHE A 296 -8.64 -8.03 12.77
N LEU A 297 -7.99 -8.71 11.83
CA LEU A 297 -8.68 -9.59 10.88
C LEU A 297 -9.33 -10.80 11.57
N ALA A 298 -8.77 -11.30 12.67
CA ALA A 298 -9.30 -12.42 13.45
C ALA A 298 -10.61 -12.12 14.22
N LYS A 299 -11.03 -10.86 14.36
CA LYS A 299 -12.29 -10.45 15.01
C LYS A 299 -13.48 -10.59 14.07
#